data_bfa0d2a59be2cc2e970ff0509a18c144
#
_entry.id   bfa0d2a59be2cc2e970ff0509a18c144
#
_cell.length_a   1.000
_cell.length_b   1.000
_cell.length_c   1.000
_cell.angle_alpha   90.00
_cell.angle_beta   90.00
_cell.angle_gamma   90.00
#
_symmetry.space_group_name_H-M   'P 1'
#
loop_
_entity.id
_entity.type
_entity.pdbx_description
1 polymer ?
#
loop_
_entity_poly.entity_id
_entity_poly.type
_entity_poly.pdbx_seq_one_letter_code
_entity_poly.pdbx_strand_id
1 'polypeptide(L)'
;MTKKNRLSTDLSSGLVIALDARLVGYAAGIARYAVLLAEGLASLDGPEQYLILRGRHDRATRLGGPKALQRRALTPPHHRLERFTLPLELVARGPRPALLHSLDHVTPAWGPWRRVVTLHDLAFLLYPGTHTDASRAYYAATGESVRRAERVIAVSQRTASDAVRLLGVDPARIRVVHEAAAPGFSPRPREALVPLAQRLGFDPHPSRPYILSVGTLEPRKNVPLLLEAFALLRRHVDAQLLIVGARGWLDEPIFAAHARSGVGDAARFVGRLGEEDLAVLYSHAGVFVLPSLYEGFGLPLLEAMACGAPVVSSNAGPLPEVAGDAAVLLAPEDPAAWASALLDVLSDDGLSAELRRRGFARAKSYSWERAALATREVYREALLA
;
A
#
# COMPACT_ATOMS: atom_id res chain seq x y z
N MET A 1 -8.37 -46.79 -19.81
CA MET A 1 -9.67 -46.07 -19.76
C MET A 1 -9.63 -45.00 -18.69
N THR A 2 -9.66 -43.83 -19.14
CA THR A 2 -9.28 -42.55 -18.56
C THR A 2 -10.27 -42.03 -17.51
N LYS A 3 -9.78 -41.71 -16.31
CA LYS A 3 -10.49 -40.91 -15.27
C LYS A 3 -10.49 -39.39 -15.62
N LYS A 4 -11.03 -39.05 -16.78
CA LYS A 4 -11.35 -37.68 -17.17
C LYS A 4 -12.87 -37.60 -17.33
N ASN A 5 -13.60 -37.23 -16.28
CA ASN A 5 -14.94 -36.62 -16.30
C ASN A 5 -15.63 -36.78 -14.94
N ARG A 6 -15.25 -35.95 -13.95
CA ARG A 6 -16.10 -35.68 -12.78
C ARG A 6 -15.82 -34.30 -12.23
N LEU A 7 -15.83 -33.27 -13.05
CA LEU A 7 -15.82 -31.86 -12.60
C LEU A 7 -16.76 -31.00 -13.46
N SER A 8 -17.82 -31.61 -14.02
CA SER A 8 -18.96 -30.89 -14.58
C SER A 8 -20.18 -31.08 -13.69
N THR A 9 -20.09 -30.78 -12.41
CA THR A 9 -21.21 -30.84 -11.49
C THR A 9 -21.35 -29.51 -10.78
N ASP A 10 -22.40 -28.82 -11.19
CA ASP A 10 -23.19 -27.87 -10.38
C ASP A 10 -22.44 -26.66 -9.79
N LEU A 11 -22.09 -25.72 -10.64
CA LEU A 11 -21.77 -24.34 -10.25
C LEU A 11 -23.00 -23.55 -9.72
N SER A 12 -24.13 -24.23 -9.48
CA SER A 12 -25.36 -23.62 -8.94
C SER A 12 -25.36 -23.47 -7.40
N SER A 13 -24.48 -24.16 -6.69
CA SER A 13 -24.18 -23.85 -5.27
C SER A 13 -22.97 -22.92 -5.25
N GLY A 14 -23.19 -21.61 -5.04
CA GLY A 14 -22.19 -20.55 -5.19
C GLY A 14 -20.80 -20.89 -4.66
N LEU A 15 -19.78 -20.74 -5.53
CA LEU A 15 -18.36 -20.90 -5.20
C LEU A 15 -17.96 -19.91 -4.11
N VAL A 16 -17.72 -20.39 -2.87
CA VAL A 16 -17.33 -19.53 -1.76
C VAL A 16 -15.83 -19.29 -1.76
N ILE A 17 -15.43 -18.03 -1.83
CA ILE A 17 -14.04 -17.57 -1.71
C ILE A 17 -13.91 -16.78 -0.41
N ALA A 18 -13.05 -17.22 0.50
CA ALA A 18 -12.78 -16.50 1.74
C ALA A 18 -11.64 -15.49 1.55
N LEU A 19 -11.86 -14.26 2.00
CA LEU A 19 -10.86 -13.19 2.05
C LEU A 19 -10.46 -12.96 3.51
N ASP A 20 -9.18 -13.13 3.84
CA ASP A 20 -8.68 -12.86 5.18
C ASP A 20 -8.39 -11.36 5.35
N ALA A 21 -9.42 -10.61 5.70
CA ALA A 21 -9.39 -9.18 5.95
C ALA A 21 -9.29 -8.83 7.46
N ARG A 22 -8.79 -9.75 8.31
CA ARG A 22 -8.68 -9.52 9.77
C ARG A 22 -7.76 -8.36 10.13
N LEU A 23 -6.85 -7.97 9.23
CA LEU A 23 -5.91 -6.87 9.41
C LEU A 23 -6.49 -5.45 9.18
N VAL A 24 -7.73 -5.33 8.77
CA VAL A 24 -8.35 -4.02 8.46
C VAL A 24 -8.25 -3.02 9.62
N GLY A 25 -8.20 -3.47 10.85
CA GLY A 25 -8.05 -2.60 12.03
C GLY A 25 -6.60 -2.26 12.44
N TYR A 26 -5.57 -2.81 11.78
CA TYR A 26 -4.19 -2.76 12.29
C TYR A 26 -3.23 -1.88 11.48
N ALA A 27 -3.17 -2.02 10.17
CA ALA A 27 -2.14 -1.40 9.34
C ALA A 27 -2.75 -0.53 8.24
N ALA A 28 -2.19 0.66 8.00
CA ALA A 28 -2.79 1.61 7.05
C ALA A 28 -2.79 1.12 5.59
N GLY A 29 -1.66 0.62 5.07
CA GLY A 29 -1.52 0.18 3.67
C GLY A 29 -2.28 -1.12 3.40
N ILE A 30 -1.96 -2.19 4.12
CA ILE A 30 -2.58 -3.52 3.97
C ILE A 30 -4.09 -3.46 4.27
N ALA A 31 -4.49 -2.68 5.28
CA ALA A 31 -5.90 -2.48 5.59
C ALA A 31 -6.66 -1.85 4.41
N ARG A 32 -6.08 -0.83 3.77
CA ARG A 32 -6.67 -0.17 2.59
C ARG A 32 -6.77 -1.13 1.41
N TYR A 33 -5.70 -1.88 1.13
CA TYR A 33 -5.71 -2.94 0.12
C TYR A 33 -6.85 -3.94 0.35
N ALA A 34 -6.99 -4.46 1.58
CA ALA A 34 -8.01 -5.45 1.92
C ALA A 34 -9.43 -4.92 1.73
N VAL A 35 -9.69 -3.66 2.12
CA VAL A 35 -11.00 -3.01 1.93
C VAL A 35 -11.31 -2.84 0.45
N LEU A 36 -10.42 -2.18 -0.30
CA LEU A 36 -10.68 -1.80 -1.68
C LEU A 36 -10.71 -3.01 -2.63
N LEU A 37 -9.87 -4.02 -2.38
CA LEU A 37 -9.95 -5.26 -3.13
C LEU A 37 -11.25 -6.03 -2.85
N ALA A 38 -11.67 -6.11 -1.58
CA ALA A 38 -12.92 -6.79 -1.22
C ALA A 38 -14.14 -6.09 -1.83
N GLU A 39 -14.16 -4.77 -1.84
CA GLU A 39 -15.21 -3.97 -2.50
C GLU A 39 -15.20 -4.17 -4.03
N GLY A 40 -14.01 -4.09 -4.63
CA GLY A 40 -13.85 -4.33 -6.07
C GLY A 40 -14.30 -5.73 -6.48
N LEU A 41 -13.91 -6.78 -5.77
CA LEU A 41 -14.32 -8.15 -6.04
C LEU A 41 -15.84 -8.34 -5.89
N ALA A 42 -16.44 -7.79 -4.84
CA ALA A 42 -17.87 -7.91 -4.58
C ALA A 42 -18.73 -7.09 -5.55
N SER A 43 -18.16 -6.12 -6.27
CA SER A 43 -18.84 -5.36 -7.30
C SER A 43 -18.87 -6.06 -8.66
N LEU A 44 -18.01 -7.08 -8.86
CA LEU A 44 -17.98 -7.84 -10.11
C LEU A 44 -19.21 -8.75 -10.24
N ASP A 45 -19.74 -8.83 -11.44
CA ASP A 45 -20.73 -9.84 -11.75
C ASP A 45 -20.09 -11.21 -11.88
N GLY A 46 -20.68 -12.22 -11.25
CA GLY A 46 -20.16 -13.58 -11.25
C GLY A 46 -20.87 -14.51 -10.28
N PRO A 47 -20.60 -15.82 -10.36
CA PRO A 47 -21.18 -16.83 -9.49
C PRO A 47 -20.50 -16.89 -8.12
N GLU A 48 -19.37 -16.20 -7.93
CA GLU A 48 -18.57 -16.25 -6.73
C GLU A 48 -19.28 -15.55 -5.55
N GLN A 49 -19.27 -16.18 -4.39
CA GLN A 49 -19.66 -15.58 -3.12
C GLN A 49 -18.40 -15.30 -2.29
N TYR A 50 -18.26 -14.07 -1.82
CA TYR A 50 -17.11 -13.68 -1.01
C TYR A 50 -17.43 -13.74 0.47
N LEU A 51 -16.69 -14.58 1.23
CA LEU A 51 -16.72 -14.63 2.68
C LEU A 51 -15.59 -13.76 3.24
N ILE A 52 -15.91 -12.59 3.77
CA ILE A 52 -14.94 -11.66 4.33
C ILE A 52 -14.73 -11.94 5.81
N LEU A 53 -13.53 -12.41 6.16
CA LEU A 53 -13.13 -12.64 7.53
C LEU A 53 -12.63 -11.33 8.14
N ARG A 54 -13.28 -10.87 9.20
CA ARG A 54 -12.97 -9.61 9.87
C ARG A 54 -12.36 -9.86 11.24
N GLY A 55 -11.53 -8.94 11.71
CA GLY A 55 -10.99 -8.98 13.06
C GLY A 55 -12.09 -8.94 14.14
N ARG A 56 -11.87 -9.60 15.27
CA ARG A 56 -12.83 -9.70 16.38
C ARG A 56 -13.31 -8.31 16.86
N HIS A 57 -12.41 -7.34 16.90
CA HIS A 57 -12.67 -5.99 17.41
C HIS A 57 -12.95 -4.97 16.29
N ASP A 58 -12.97 -5.41 15.03
CA ASP A 58 -13.27 -4.53 13.92
C ASP A 58 -14.73 -4.08 14.00
N ARG A 59 -14.91 -2.76 14.20
CA ARG A 59 -16.21 -2.07 14.23
C ARG A 59 -16.56 -1.36 12.93
N ALA A 60 -15.66 -1.44 11.92
CA ALA A 60 -15.86 -0.79 10.65
C ALA A 60 -17.17 -1.24 9.98
N THR A 61 -17.63 -0.42 9.05
CA THR A 61 -18.78 -0.72 8.19
C THR A 61 -18.57 -2.03 7.43
N ARG A 62 -19.68 -2.60 6.94
CA ARG A 62 -19.67 -3.83 6.16
C ARG A 62 -18.79 -3.68 4.91
N LEU A 63 -17.85 -4.61 4.73
CA LEU A 63 -16.96 -4.65 3.56
C LEU A 63 -17.58 -5.45 2.42
N GLY A 64 -17.23 -5.12 1.18
CA GLY A 64 -17.66 -5.89 0.01
C GLY A 64 -19.14 -5.79 -0.33
N GLY A 65 -19.84 -4.79 0.18
CA GLY A 65 -21.24 -4.52 -0.14
C GLY A 65 -22.24 -5.58 0.34
N PRO A 66 -23.51 -5.54 -0.13
CA PRO A 66 -24.58 -6.39 0.38
C PRO A 66 -24.47 -7.87 -0.01
N LYS A 67 -23.77 -8.19 -1.11
CA LYS A 67 -23.58 -9.56 -1.60
C LYS A 67 -22.50 -10.34 -0.84
N ALA A 68 -21.61 -9.68 -0.11
CA ALA A 68 -20.54 -10.33 0.61
C ALA A 68 -21.01 -10.86 1.97
N LEU A 69 -20.66 -12.10 2.27
CA LEU A 69 -20.84 -12.70 3.58
C LEU A 69 -19.79 -12.16 4.54
N GLN A 70 -20.19 -11.75 5.74
CA GLN A 70 -19.27 -11.24 6.74
C GLN A 70 -19.14 -12.24 7.88
N ARG A 71 -17.91 -12.49 8.33
CA ARG A 71 -17.66 -13.29 9.52
C ARG A 71 -16.62 -12.63 10.41
N ARG A 72 -16.94 -12.45 11.68
CA ARG A 72 -15.95 -12.09 12.70
C ARG A 72 -15.17 -13.33 13.07
N ALA A 73 -13.87 -13.30 12.82
CA ALA A 73 -12.96 -14.35 13.24
C ALA A 73 -12.69 -14.25 14.74
N LEU A 74 -12.65 -15.39 15.41
CA LEU A 74 -12.26 -15.50 16.80
C LEU A 74 -10.73 -15.46 16.93
N THR A 75 -10.04 -16.02 15.94
CA THR A 75 -8.58 -16.04 15.86
C THR A 75 -8.07 -14.64 15.53
N PRO A 76 -7.30 -13.98 16.42
CA PRO A 76 -6.72 -12.67 16.13
C PRO A 76 -5.65 -12.77 15.04
N PRO A 77 -5.48 -11.72 14.21
CA PRO A 77 -4.36 -11.66 13.28
C PRO A 77 -3.04 -11.49 14.02
N HIS A 78 -1.93 -11.87 13.40
CA HIS A 78 -0.57 -11.80 13.94
C HIS A 78 -0.37 -12.61 15.25
N HIS A 79 -1.28 -13.54 15.55
CA HIS A 79 -1.13 -14.42 16.69
C HIS A 79 -0.30 -15.65 16.31
N ARG A 80 0.69 -16.02 17.15
CA ARG A 80 1.62 -17.15 16.89
C ARG A 80 0.95 -18.49 16.54
N LEU A 81 -0.29 -18.71 16.98
CA LEU A 81 -1.07 -19.92 16.71
C LEU A 81 -2.10 -19.76 15.58
N GLU A 82 -2.20 -18.58 14.94
CA GLU A 82 -3.24 -18.32 13.94
C GLU A 82 -3.21 -19.33 12.78
N ARG A 83 -2.02 -19.78 12.40
CA ARG A 83 -1.79 -20.79 11.35
C ARG A 83 -2.56 -22.10 11.61
N PHE A 84 -2.84 -22.41 12.88
CA PHE A 84 -3.54 -23.63 13.30
C PHE A 84 -4.98 -23.36 13.74
N THR A 85 -5.23 -22.26 14.43
CA THR A 85 -6.56 -21.96 15.00
C THR A 85 -7.53 -21.39 13.94
N LEU A 86 -7.06 -20.59 12.98
CA LEU A 86 -7.90 -20.10 11.90
C LEU A 86 -8.48 -21.23 11.03
N PRO A 87 -7.70 -22.26 10.60
CA PRO A 87 -8.27 -23.38 9.87
C PRO A 87 -9.33 -24.15 10.67
N LEU A 88 -9.12 -24.39 11.97
CA LEU A 88 -10.12 -25.03 12.84
C LEU A 88 -11.43 -24.21 12.83
N GLU A 89 -11.32 -22.92 12.98
CA GLU A 89 -12.46 -22.01 12.93
C GLU A 89 -13.20 -22.06 11.59
N LEU A 90 -12.45 -22.04 10.46
CA LEU A 90 -13.03 -22.08 9.11
C LEU A 90 -13.74 -23.40 8.80
N VAL A 91 -13.24 -24.52 9.33
CA VAL A 91 -13.87 -25.84 9.18
C VAL A 91 -15.11 -25.96 10.07
N ALA A 92 -15.03 -25.47 11.32
CA ALA A 92 -16.10 -25.62 12.31
C ALA A 92 -17.29 -24.67 12.08
N ARG A 93 -17.05 -23.51 11.43
CA ARG A 93 -18.05 -22.45 11.25
C ARG A 93 -18.27 -22.20 9.76
N GLY A 94 -19.20 -22.96 9.13
CA GLY A 94 -19.53 -22.83 7.69
C GLY A 94 -19.98 -21.42 7.24
N PRO A 95 -20.06 -21.07 5.94
CA PRO A 95 -19.77 -21.96 4.83
C PRO A 95 -18.28 -22.26 4.67
N ARG A 96 -17.99 -23.45 4.14
CA ARG A 96 -16.60 -23.88 3.85
C ARG A 96 -16.15 -23.22 2.54
N PRO A 97 -15.04 -22.48 2.52
CA PRO A 97 -14.54 -21.91 1.30
C PRO A 97 -13.89 -22.96 0.39
N ALA A 98 -14.04 -22.82 -0.91
CA ALA A 98 -13.26 -23.57 -1.90
C ALA A 98 -11.84 -22.99 -2.05
N LEU A 99 -11.71 -21.69 -1.79
CA LEU A 99 -10.43 -20.96 -1.83
C LEU A 99 -10.35 -19.97 -0.66
N LEU A 100 -9.16 -19.88 -0.05
CA LEU A 100 -8.80 -18.85 0.92
C LEU A 100 -7.72 -17.95 0.33
N HIS A 101 -8.00 -16.66 0.25
CA HIS A 101 -7.02 -15.64 -0.06
C HIS A 101 -6.54 -14.96 1.21
N SER A 102 -5.30 -15.18 1.58
CA SER A 102 -4.62 -14.42 2.63
C SER A 102 -4.13 -13.11 2.04
N LEU A 103 -4.78 -12.00 2.46
CA LEU A 103 -4.50 -10.64 1.94
C LEU A 103 -3.20 -10.04 2.52
N ASP A 104 -2.48 -10.83 3.31
CA ASP A 104 -1.16 -10.57 3.83
C ASP A 104 -0.29 -11.83 3.64
N HIS A 105 0.98 -11.75 3.99
CA HIS A 105 2.05 -12.71 3.73
C HIS A 105 1.85 -14.10 4.33
N VAL A 106 0.99 -14.27 5.33
CA VAL A 106 0.86 -15.51 6.09
C VAL A 106 -0.48 -16.21 5.79
N THR A 107 -0.40 -17.49 5.42
CA THR A 107 -1.57 -18.34 5.19
C THR A 107 -1.67 -19.47 6.23
N PRO A 108 -2.88 -20.00 6.53
CA PRO A 108 -3.06 -21.16 7.38
C PRO A 108 -2.20 -22.37 6.96
N ALA A 109 -1.70 -23.11 7.96
CA ALA A 109 -0.81 -24.24 7.74
C ALA A 109 -1.52 -25.44 7.07
N TRP A 110 -2.83 -25.57 7.22
CA TRP A 110 -3.64 -26.67 6.69
C TRP A 110 -5.07 -26.19 6.37
N GLY A 111 -5.85 -27.04 5.72
CA GLY A 111 -7.25 -26.79 5.37
C GLY A 111 -7.59 -27.37 4.00
N PRO A 112 -8.87 -27.67 3.72
CA PRO A 112 -9.33 -28.36 2.51
C PRO A 112 -9.52 -27.42 1.28
N TRP A 113 -9.17 -26.15 1.40
CA TRP A 113 -9.32 -25.12 0.38
C TRP A 113 -8.03 -24.88 -0.39
N ARG A 114 -8.14 -24.35 -1.61
CA ARG A 114 -7.02 -23.75 -2.35
C ARG A 114 -6.56 -22.47 -1.68
N ARG A 115 -5.29 -22.10 -1.82
CA ARG A 115 -4.68 -20.92 -1.18
C ARG A 115 -4.14 -19.95 -2.21
N VAL A 116 -4.46 -18.70 -2.02
CA VAL A 116 -3.80 -17.57 -2.66
C VAL A 116 -3.23 -16.67 -1.57
N VAL A 117 -2.02 -16.16 -1.77
CA VAL A 117 -1.32 -15.27 -0.83
C VAL A 117 -0.92 -14.01 -1.56
N THR A 118 -1.18 -12.84 -0.99
CA THR A 118 -0.64 -11.57 -1.47
C THR A 118 0.66 -11.24 -0.76
N LEU A 119 1.69 -10.92 -1.53
CA LEU A 119 2.94 -10.34 -1.06
C LEU A 119 2.93 -8.85 -1.35
N HIS A 120 2.93 -8.04 -0.29
CA HIS A 120 3.03 -6.58 -0.40
C HIS A 120 4.46 -6.13 -0.60
N ASP A 121 5.39 -6.64 0.19
CA ASP A 121 6.83 -6.41 0.04
C ASP A 121 7.65 -7.55 0.69
N LEU A 122 8.96 -7.47 0.58
CA LEU A 122 9.91 -8.33 1.28
C LEU A 122 10.97 -7.48 1.99
N ALA A 123 10.58 -6.29 2.47
CA ALA A 123 11.47 -5.37 3.17
C ALA A 123 12.10 -6.01 4.41
N PHE A 124 11.37 -6.87 5.12
CA PHE A 124 11.87 -7.60 6.29
C PHE A 124 13.06 -8.53 5.99
N LEU A 125 13.22 -8.96 4.74
CA LEU A 125 14.39 -9.73 4.28
C LEU A 125 15.50 -8.85 3.72
N LEU A 126 15.12 -7.76 3.00
CA LEU A 126 16.07 -6.88 2.33
C LEU A 126 16.69 -5.85 3.29
N TYR A 127 15.89 -5.37 4.23
CA TYR A 127 16.25 -4.34 5.21
C TYR A 127 15.91 -4.78 6.64
N PRO A 128 16.49 -5.88 7.14
CA PRO A 128 16.11 -6.44 8.45
C PRO A 128 16.30 -5.45 9.60
N GLY A 129 17.27 -4.55 9.50
CA GLY A 129 17.51 -3.49 10.49
C GLY A 129 16.42 -2.43 10.60
N THR A 130 15.48 -2.38 9.63
CA THR A 130 14.33 -1.46 9.65
C THR A 130 13.08 -2.07 10.27
N HIS A 131 13.16 -3.31 10.78
CA HIS A 131 12.02 -4.05 11.36
C HIS A 131 12.30 -4.48 12.78
N THR A 132 11.26 -4.54 13.61
CA THR A 132 11.34 -5.08 14.96
C THR A 132 11.50 -6.61 14.95
N ASP A 133 12.02 -7.18 16.03
CA ASP A 133 12.16 -8.64 16.18
C ASP A 133 10.81 -9.35 16.09
N ALA A 134 9.77 -8.78 16.67
CA ALA A 134 8.40 -9.33 16.60
C ALA A 134 7.88 -9.36 15.16
N SER A 135 8.10 -8.30 14.38
CA SER A 135 7.73 -8.25 12.96
C SER A 135 8.49 -9.29 12.15
N ARG A 136 9.81 -9.38 12.35
CA ARG A 136 10.65 -10.40 11.67
C ARG A 136 10.22 -11.83 11.99
N ALA A 137 9.92 -12.11 13.26
CA ALA A 137 9.45 -13.42 13.70
C ALA A 137 8.10 -13.81 13.05
N TYR A 138 7.18 -12.86 12.91
CA TYR A 138 5.91 -13.09 12.22
C TYR A 138 6.11 -13.37 10.74
N TYR A 139 6.83 -12.51 10.03
CA TYR A 139 7.06 -12.65 8.61
C TYR A 139 8.02 -13.80 8.23
N ALA A 140 8.73 -14.41 9.18
CA ALA A 140 9.49 -15.63 8.94
C ALA A 140 8.62 -16.79 8.38
N ALA A 141 7.30 -16.77 8.62
CA ALA A 141 6.35 -17.73 8.08
C ALA A 141 6.00 -17.51 6.59
N THR A 142 6.41 -16.38 5.99
CA THR A 142 6.11 -16.04 4.59
C THR A 142 6.63 -17.10 3.61
N GLY A 143 7.87 -17.58 3.79
CA GLY A 143 8.46 -18.61 2.94
C GLY A 143 7.67 -19.92 2.92
N GLU A 144 7.13 -20.34 4.06
CA GLU A 144 6.25 -21.51 4.14
C GLU A 144 4.89 -21.24 3.50
N SER A 145 4.34 -20.05 3.71
CA SER A 145 3.04 -19.64 3.16
C SER A 145 3.04 -19.66 1.63
N VAL A 146 4.05 -19.08 0.98
CA VAL A 146 4.16 -19.05 -0.48
C VAL A 146 4.42 -20.45 -1.08
N ARG A 147 5.13 -21.33 -0.36
CA ARG A 147 5.29 -22.73 -0.82
C ARG A 147 3.98 -23.49 -0.84
N ARG A 148 3.07 -23.21 0.09
CA ARG A 148 1.77 -23.86 0.25
C ARG A 148 0.70 -23.28 -0.66
N ALA A 149 0.84 -22.05 -1.12
CA ALA A 149 -0.16 -21.40 -1.97
C ALA A 149 -0.13 -21.94 -3.39
N GLU A 150 -1.28 -22.19 -4.01
CA GLU A 150 -1.41 -22.55 -5.42
C GLU A 150 -1.00 -21.39 -6.31
N ARG A 151 -1.31 -20.15 -5.90
CA ARG A 151 -0.87 -18.93 -6.58
C ARG A 151 -0.44 -17.89 -5.56
N VAL A 152 0.50 -17.05 -6.00
CA VAL A 152 1.02 -15.91 -5.25
C VAL A 152 0.72 -14.63 -6.03
N ILE A 153 0.06 -13.68 -5.42
CA ILE A 153 -0.11 -12.34 -5.95
C ILE A 153 1.04 -11.48 -5.42
N ALA A 154 1.75 -10.82 -6.31
CA ALA A 154 2.72 -9.78 -5.98
C ALA A 154 2.15 -8.42 -6.41
N VAL A 155 2.21 -7.40 -5.56
CA VAL A 155 1.61 -6.08 -5.85
C VAL A 155 2.43 -5.27 -6.87
N SER A 156 3.66 -5.70 -7.18
CA SER A 156 4.53 -5.09 -8.19
C SER A 156 5.44 -6.15 -8.83
N GLN A 157 5.99 -5.83 -10.02
CA GLN A 157 7.00 -6.65 -10.68
C GLN A 157 8.26 -6.80 -9.82
N ARG A 158 8.60 -5.73 -9.06
CA ARG A 158 9.70 -5.80 -8.11
C ARG A 158 9.44 -6.82 -7.00
N THR A 159 8.27 -6.80 -6.38
CA THR A 159 7.89 -7.78 -5.35
C THR A 159 7.88 -9.20 -5.93
N ALA A 160 7.41 -9.38 -7.16
CA ALA A 160 7.47 -10.68 -7.85
C ALA A 160 8.90 -11.17 -8.03
N SER A 161 9.80 -10.31 -8.52
CA SER A 161 11.22 -10.63 -8.70
C SER A 161 11.92 -10.96 -7.37
N ASP A 162 11.62 -10.20 -6.32
CA ASP A 162 12.14 -10.45 -4.98
C ASP A 162 11.60 -11.77 -4.39
N ALA A 163 10.35 -12.15 -4.65
CA ALA A 163 9.78 -13.43 -4.23
C ALA A 163 10.47 -14.63 -4.90
N VAL A 164 10.79 -14.52 -6.19
CA VAL A 164 11.59 -15.54 -6.89
C VAL A 164 12.97 -15.64 -6.28
N ARG A 165 13.66 -14.50 -6.15
CA ARG A 165 15.06 -14.45 -5.72
C ARG A 165 15.27 -14.83 -4.25
N LEU A 166 14.40 -14.37 -3.35
CA LEU A 166 14.60 -14.49 -1.89
C LEU A 166 13.85 -15.68 -1.29
N LEU A 167 12.71 -16.07 -1.87
CA LEU A 167 11.85 -17.13 -1.33
C LEU A 167 11.83 -18.38 -2.22
N GLY A 168 12.46 -18.34 -3.42
CA GLY A 168 12.49 -19.46 -4.36
C GLY A 168 11.11 -19.81 -4.93
N VAL A 169 10.19 -18.84 -5.03
CA VAL A 169 8.87 -19.09 -5.60
C VAL A 169 9.00 -19.32 -7.11
N ASP A 170 8.35 -20.38 -7.61
CA ASP A 170 8.27 -20.62 -9.05
C ASP A 170 7.58 -19.44 -9.76
N PRO A 171 8.22 -18.78 -10.75
CA PRO A 171 7.63 -17.69 -11.50
C PRO A 171 6.28 -18.03 -12.12
N ALA A 172 6.06 -19.29 -12.52
CA ALA A 172 4.78 -19.75 -13.08
C ALA A 172 3.61 -19.64 -12.09
N ARG A 173 3.88 -19.59 -10.78
CA ARG A 173 2.88 -19.45 -9.72
C ARG A 173 2.61 -18.00 -9.32
N ILE A 174 3.44 -17.04 -9.77
CA ILE A 174 3.30 -15.62 -9.41
C ILE A 174 2.45 -14.92 -10.45
N ARG A 175 1.56 -14.04 -9.97
CA ARG A 175 0.82 -13.08 -10.80
C ARG A 175 1.01 -11.69 -10.20
N VAL A 176 1.37 -10.73 -11.05
CA VAL A 176 1.47 -9.33 -10.63
C VAL A 176 0.09 -8.70 -10.76
N VAL A 177 -0.41 -8.19 -9.64
CA VAL A 177 -1.69 -7.46 -9.57
C VAL A 177 -1.43 -6.13 -8.88
N HIS A 178 -1.39 -5.08 -9.68
CA HIS A 178 -1.12 -3.74 -9.18
C HIS A 178 -2.27 -3.21 -8.33
N GLU A 179 -1.91 -2.42 -7.32
CA GLU A 179 -2.83 -1.63 -6.51
C GLU A 179 -3.22 -0.33 -7.24
N ALA A 180 -4.08 0.47 -6.65
CA ALA A 180 -4.48 1.78 -7.17
C ALA A 180 -4.69 2.78 -6.02
N ALA A 181 -4.72 4.07 -6.32
CA ALA A 181 -5.18 5.07 -5.37
C ALA A 181 -6.65 4.80 -4.98
N ALA A 182 -7.00 5.11 -3.73
CA ALA A 182 -8.40 5.02 -3.31
C ALA A 182 -9.29 6.03 -4.08
N PRO A 183 -10.55 5.71 -4.34
CA PRO A 183 -11.45 6.57 -5.12
C PRO A 183 -11.62 7.99 -4.55
N GLY A 184 -11.39 8.17 -3.24
CA GLY A 184 -11.44 9.47 -2.57
C GLY A 184 -10.32 10.44 -2.97
N PHE A 185 -9.24 9.96 -3.57
CA PHE A 185 -8.13 10.81 -4.01
C PHE A 185 -8.42 11.41 -5.40
N SER A 186 -8.79 12.68 -5.40
CA SER A 186 -9.04 13.51 -6.58
C SER A 186 -8.75 14.97 -6.23
N PRO A 187 -8.57 15.87 -7.22
CA PRO A 187 -8.32 17.28 -6.96
C PRO A 187 -9.40 17.91 -6.07
N ARG A 188 -8.97 18.70 -5.08
CA ARG A 188 -9.83 19.42 -4.14
C ARG A 188 -9.75 20.92 -4.39
N PRO A 189 -10.84 21.66 -4.14
CA PRO A 189 -10.87 23.11 -4.31
C PRO A 189 -9.95 23.79 -3.28
N ARG A 190 -9.37 24.95 -3.66
CA ARG A 190 -8.41 25.67 -2.81
C ARG A 190 -9.03 26.19 -1.51
N GLU A 191 -10.30 26.46 -1.51
CA GLU A 191 -11.06 26.90 -0.34
C GLU A 191 -10.99 25.90 0.81
N ALA A 192 -10.80 24.59 0.52
CA ALA A 192 -10.64 23.55 1.52
C ALA A 192 -9.26 23.60 2.21
N LEU A 193 -8.24 24.22 1.58
CA LEU A 193 -6.89 24.27 2.12
C LEU A 193 -6.78 25.23 3.33
N VAL A 194 -7.45 26.39 3.29
CA VAL A 194 -7.28 27.42 4.31
C VAL A 194 -7.66 26.93 5.71
N PRO A 195 -8.87 26.36 5.94
CA PRO A 195 -9.22 25.84 7.28
C PRO A 195 -8.34 24.68 7.71
N LEU A 196 -7.88 23.85 6.78
CA LEU A 196 -6.96 22.76 7.07
C LEU A 196 -5.59 23.29 7.49
N ALA A 197 -5.05 24.28 6.78
CA ALA A 197 -3.77 24.91 7.09
C ALA A 197 -3.78 25.58 8.47
N GLN A 198 -4.87 26.27 8.81
CA GLN A 198 -5.05 26.86 10.16
C GLN A 198 -5.03 25.78 11.25
N ARG A 199 -5.73 24.65 11.04
CA ARG A 199 -5.75 23.52 11.98
C ARG A 199 -4.38 22.89 12.15
N LEU A 200 -3.61 22.79 11.07
CA LEU A 200 -2.28 22.16 11.04
C LEU A 200 -1.13 23.14 11.35
N GLY A 201 -1.42 24.43 11.43
CA GLY A 201 -0.48 25.47 11.81
C GLY A 201 0.56 25.82 10.75
N PHE A 202 0.25 25.73 9.45
CA PHE A 202 1.13 26.14 8.35
C PHE A 202 0.52 27.26 7.50
N ASP A 203 1.35 27.95 6.72
CA ASP A 203 0.92 29.06 5.86
C ASP A 203 0.49 28.54 4.48
N PRO A 204 -0.80 28.69 4.07
CA PRO A 204 -1.27 28.25 2.77
C PRO A 204 -0.99 29.24 1.64
N HIS A 205 -0.20 30.30 1.89
CA HIS A 205 0.02 31.34 0.88
C HIS A 205 0.80 30.81 -0.33
N PRO A 206 0.40 31.13 -1.58
CA PRO A 206 1.06 30.61 -2.79
C PRO A 206 2.54 30.94 -2.92
N SER A 207 2.98 32.09 -2.40
CA SER A 207 4.40 32.48 -2.43
C SER A 207 5.27 31.70 -1.45
N ARG A 208 4.65 30.88 -0.59
CA ARG A 208 5.34 30.03 0.37
C ARG A 208 4.88 28.58 0.18
N PRO A 209 5.34 27.92 -0.90
CA PRO A 209 4.90 26.59 -1.22
C PRO A 209 5.27 25.59 -0.12
N TYR A 210 4.47 24.52 -0.01
CA TYR A 210 4.85 23.43 0.88
C TYR A 210 5.19 22.17 0.09
N ILE A 211 6.18 21.48 0.59
CA ILE A 211 6.58 20.12 0.20
C ILE A 211 5.81 19.16 1.09
N LEU A 212 5.23 18.12 0.50
CA LEU A 212 4.45 17.14 1.23
C LEU A 212 5.13 15.76 1.18
N SER A 213 5.31 15.12 2.33
CA SER A 213 5.71 13.72 2.43
C SER A 213 4.70 12.96 3.28
N VAL A 214 4.29 11.77 2.83
CA VAL A 214 3.25 10.97 3.49
C VAL A 214 3.73 9.54 3.72
N GLY A 215 3.67 9.06 4.95
CA GLY A 215 4.01 7.69 5.33
C GLY A 215 4.25 7.55 6.83
N THR A 216 4.16 6.34 7.34
CA THR A 216 4.54 6.03 8.73
C THR A 216 5.98 6.46 8.97
N LEU A 217 6.25 7.08 10.13
CA LEU A 217 7.61 7.49 10.50
C LEU A 217 8.42 6.26 10.90
N GLU A 218 9.13 5.72 9.93
CA GLU A 218 9.98 4.53 10.05
C GLU A 218 11.26 4.69 9.21
N PRO A 219 12.35 3.97 9.52
CA PRO A 219 13.63 4.17 8.84
C PRO A 219 13.57 4.00 7.33
N ARG A 220 12.76 3.10 6.82
CA ARG A 220 12.59 2.80 5.39
C ARG A 220 12.08 4.00 4.58
N LYS A 221 11.35 4.92 5.21
CA LYS A 221 10.82 6.14 4.57
C LYS A 221 11.86 7.24 4.36
N ASN A 222 13.07 7.07 4.93
CA ASN A 222 14.23 7.92 4.69
C ASN A 222 13.98 9.44 4.94
N VAL A 223 13.18 9.75 5.96
CA VAL A 223 12.88 11.14 6.34
C VAL A 223 14.14 11.95 6.70
N PRO A 224 15.21 11.37 7.28
CA PRO A 224 16.46 12.10 7.51
C PRO A 224 17.05 12.72 6.24
N LEU A 225 17.12 11.98 5.13
CA LEU A 225 17.55 12.51 3.82
C LEU A 225 16.70 13.72 3.40
N LEU A 226 15.38 13.61 3.54
CA LEU A 226 14.46 14.69 3.17
C LEU A 226 14.70 15.95 4.00
N LEU A 227 14.95 15.81 5.30
CA LEU A 227 15.25 16.94 6.18
C LEU A 227 16.57 17.63 5.79
N GLU A 228 17.59 16.87 5.43
CA GLU A 228 18.86 17.41 4.94
C GLU A 228 18.68 18.13 3.60
N ALA A 229 17.97 17.51 2.64
CA ALA A 229 17.65 18.12 1.35
C ALA A 229 16.82 19.41 1.54
N PHE A 230 15.85 19.39 2.43
CA PHE A 230 15.03 20.55 2.73
C PHE A 230 15.83 21.70 3.37
N ALA A 231 16.79 21.40 4.25
CA ALA A 231 17.69 22.39 4.82
C ALA A 231 18.55 23.08 3.73
N LEU A 232 19.00 22.33 2.73
CA LEU A 232 19.72 22.87 1.56
C LEU A 232 18.80 23.72 0.69
N LEU A 233 17.62 23.25 0.37
CA LEU A 233 16.62 23.95 -0.44
C LEU A 233 16.24 25.31 0.16
N ARG A 234 16.08 25.41 1.46
CA ARG A 234 15.69 26.65 2.15
C ARG A 234 16.70 27.80 2.04
N ARG A 235 17.88 27.54 1.53
CA ARG A 235 18.85 28.61 1.19
C ARG A 235 18.45 29.38 -0.06
N HIS A 236 17.55 28.81 -0.87
CA HIS A 236 17.14 29.31 -2.18
C HIS A 236 15.67 29.73 -2.25
N VAL A 237 14.81 29.12 -1.47
CA VAL A 237 13.35 29.37 -1.46
C VAL A 237 12.77 29.30 -0.05
N ASP A 238 11.85 30.22 0.28
CA ASP A 238 11.08 30.14 1.52
C ASP A 238 9.94 29.14 1.35
N ALA A 239 10.21 27.89 1.67
CA ALA A 239 9.25 26.79 1.57
C ALA A 239 9.00 26.18 2.97
N GLN A 240 7.92 25.40 3.06
CA GLN A 240 7.54 24.61 4.23
C GLN A 240 7.61 23.12 3.88
N LEU A 241 7.87 22.27 4.87
CA LEU A 241 7.83 20.81 4.74
C LEU A 241 6.77 20.23 5.68
N LEU A 242 5.79 19.54 5.12
CA LEU A 242 4.76 18.81 5.88
C LEU A 242 5.04 17.32 5.80
N ILE A 243 5.28 16.70 6.95
CA ILE A 243 5.50 15.26 7.08
C ILE A 243 4.27 14.67 7.76
N VAL A 244 3.47 13.94 6.99
CA VAL A 244 2.20 13.37 7.44
C VAL A 244 2.33 11.87 7.65
N GLY A 245 2.03 11.40 8.85
CA GLY A 245 2.05 9.99 9.20
C GLY A 245 2.08 9.75 10.70
N ALA A 246 1.66 8.57 11.11
CA ALA A 246 1.80 8.16 12.50
C ALA A 246 3.26 7.87 12.84
N ARG A 247 3.61 8.00 14.10
CA ARG A 247 4.86 7.45 14.63
C ARG A 247 4.87 5.93 14.45
N GLY A 248 5.95 5.43 13.89
CA GLY A 248 6.16 4.00 13.70
C GLY A 248 7.13 3.42 14.72
N TRP A 249 8.04 2.62 14.24
CA TRP A 249 9.07 1.99 15.05
C TRP A 249 10.45 2.50 14.61
N LEU A 250 11.41 2.55 15.55
CA LEU A 250 12.79 3.02 15.31
C LEU A 250 12.81 4.44 14.71
N ASP A 251 11.92 5.32 15.19
CA ASP A 251 11.73 6.67 14.66
C ASP A 251 12.62 7.75 15.32
N GLU A 252 13.35 7.42 16.38
CA GLU A 252 14.24 8.35 17.08
C GLU A 252 15.26 9.03 16.14
N PRO A 253 15.90 8.34 15.17
CA PRO A 253 16.82 8.98 14.23
C PRO A 253 16.18 10.07 13.38
N ILE A 254 14.86 9.98 13.10
CA ILE A 254 14.10 10.98 12.35
C ILE A 254 14.05 12.30 13.14
N PHE A 255 13.67 12.23 14.42
CA PHE A 255 13.59 13.42 15.27
C PHE A 255 14.97 13.99 15.60
N ALA A 256 15.98 13.14 15.76
CA ALA A 256 17.37 13.56 15.90
C ALA A 256 17.87 14.29 14.63
N ALA A 257 17.52 13.82 13.44
CA ALA A 257 17.84 14.50 12.18
C ALA A 257 17.12 15.86 12.08
N HIS A 258 15.85 15.95 12.47
CA HIS A 258 15.12 17.22 12.52
C HIS A 258 15.81 18.22 13.42
N ALA A 259 16.18 17.84 14.63
CA ALA A 259 16.88 18.72 15.58
C ALA A 259 18.23 19.22 15.02
N ARG A 260 18.98 18.35 14.31
CA ARG A 260 20.28 18.74 13.72
C ARG A 260 20.17 19.57 12.45
N SER A 261 19.08 19.44 11.69
CA SER A 261 18.93 20.10 10.38
C SER A 261 18.79 21.63 10.46
N GLY A 262 18.44 22.16 11.63
CA GLY A 262 18.23 23.60 11.83
C GLY A 262 16.99 24.16 11.11
N VAL A 263 16.14 23.32 10.55
CA VAL A 263 14.93 23.77 9.81
C VAL A 263 13.79 24.24 10.72
N GLY A 264 13.83 23.86 12.01
CA GLY A 264 12.86 24.30 13.02
C GLY A 264 11.41 24.08 12.59
N ASP A 265 10.56 25.04 12.88
CA ASP A 265 9.13 25.00 12.56
C ASP A 265 8.79 25.03 11.05
N ALA A 266 9.77 25.22 10.18
CA ALA A 266 9.55 25.12 8.74
C ALA A 266 9.31 23.67 8.28
N ALA A 267 9.76 22.67 9.05
CA ALA A 267 9.43 21.26 8.85
C ALA A 267 8.52 20.79 10.00
N ARG A 268 7.31 20.33 9.65
CA ARG A 268 6.26 19.97 10.60
C ARG A 268 5.88 18.51 10.51
N PHE A 269 5.86 17.83 11.65
CA PHE A 269 5.27 16.49 11.79
C PHE A 269 3.78 16.63 12.12
N VAL A 270 2.93 16.37 11.14
CA VAL A 270 1.49 16.63 11.23
C VAL A 270 0.72 15.53 11.97
N GLY A 271 1.31 14.34 12.06
CA GLY A 271 0.59 13.17 12.54
C GLY A 271 -0.27 12.51 11.45
N ARG A 272 -1.14 11.59 11.84
CA ARG A 272 -2.03 10.87 10.91
C ARG A 272 -3.22 11.74 10.52
N LEU A 273 -3.54 11.76 9.23
CA LEU A 273 -4.73 12.44 8.68
C LEU A 273 -5.69 11.45 8.02
N GLY A 274 -6.94 11.84 7.89
CA GLY A 274 -7.95 11.15 7.08
C GLY A 274 -7.75 11.36 5.58
N GLU A 275 -8.43 10.57 4.75
CA GLU A 275 -8.29 10.63 3.28
C GLU A 275 -8.72 11.99 2.70
N GLU A 276 -9.77 12.60 3.24
CA GLU A 276 -10.24 13.93 2.79
C GLU A 276 -9.18 15.02 3.00
N ASP A 277 -8.59 15.09 4.20
CA ASP A 277 -7.53 16.05 4.51
C ASP A 277 -6.26 15.77 3.67
N LEU A 278 -5.90 14.50 3.50
CA LEU A 278 -4.79 14.11 2.63
C LEU A 278 -5.01 14.53 1.18
N ALA A 279 -6.23 14.32 0.65
CA ALA A 279 -6.57 14.73 -0.72
C ALA A 279 -6.44 16.25 -0.91
N VAL A 280 -6.82 17.04 0.11
CA VAL A 280 -6.61 18.50 0.10
C VAL A 280 -5.11 18.83 0.09
N LEU A 281 -4.32 18.21 0.96
CA LEU A 281 -2.87 18.46 1.00
C LEU A 281 -2.17 18.04 -0.30
N TYR A 282 -2.48 16.89 -0.86
CA TYR A 282 -1.94 16.47 -2.15
C TYR A 282 -2.30 17.45 -3.27
N SER A 283 -3.55 17.91 -3.32
CA SER A 283 -4.05 18.79 -4.41
C SER A 283 -3.30 20.13 -4.48
N HIS A 284 -2.80 20.61 -3.36
CA HIS A 284 -2.21 21.95 -3.26
C HIS A 284 -0.72 21.94 -2.89
N ALA A 285 -0.11 20.75 -2.81
CA ALA A 285 1.34 20.64 -2.62
C ALA A 285 2.09 21.26 -3.79
N GLY A 286 3.12 22.06 -3.48
CA GLY A 286 4.08 22.51 -4.48
C GLY A 286 4.79 21.31 -5.12
N VAL A 287 5.15 20.32 -4.28
CA VAL A 287 5.69 19.02 -4.71
C VAL A 287 5.41 17.97 -3.64
N PHE A 288 5.06 16.75 -4.08
CA PHE A 288 5.01 15.56 -3.23
C PHE A 288 6.34 14.81 -3.31
N VAL A 289 6.84 14.36 -2.17
CA VAL A 289 8.16 13.71 -2.04
C VAL A 289 8.04 12.34 -1.39
N LEU A 290 8.63 11.32 -2.03
CA LEU A 290 8.71 9.96 -1.49
C LEU A 290 10.16 9.44 -1.58
N PRO A 291 11.02 9.72 -0.56
CA PRO A 291 12.44 9.37 -0.60
C PRO A 291 12.76 7.96 -0.11
N SER A 292 11.75 7.07 -0.10
CA SER A 292 11.83 5.74 0.50
C SER A 292 13.00 4.92 -0.03
N LEU A 293 13.67 4.18 0.84
CA LEU A 293 14.70 3.19 0.51
C LEU A 293 14.12 1.97 -0.19
N TYR A 294 12.87 1.65 0.12
CA TYR A 294 12.13 0.55 -0.48
C TYR A 294 10.63 0.69 -0.20
N GLU A 295 9.81 0.26 -1.16
CA GLU A 295 8.35 0.14 -1.04
C GLU A 295 7.90 -1.20 -1.60
N GLY A 296 6.67 -1.61 -1.27
CA GLY A 296 6.03 -2.74 -1.93
C GLY A 296 5.38 -2.33 -3.25
N PHE A 297 4.72 -1.16 -3.23
CA PHE A 297 4.07 -0.59 -4.41
C PHE A 297 4.26 0.93 -4.50
N GLY A 298 3.88 1.68 -3.46
CA GLY A 298 3.99 3.15 -3.48
C GLY A 298 2.64 3.85 -3.62
N LEU A 299 1.61 3.40 -2.88
CA LEU A 299 0.27 4.01 -2.90
C LEU A 299 0.30 5.55 -2.74
N PRO A 300 1.10 6.15 -1.81
CA PRO A 300 1.14 7.60 -1.66
C PRO A 300 1.56 8.35 -2.93
N LEU A 301 2.40 7.72 -3.78
CA LEU A 301 2.80 8.30 -5.06
C LEU A 301 1.60 8.40 -6.02
N LEU A 302 0.80 7.33 -6.14
CA LEU A 302 -0.40 7.34 -6.97
C LEU A 302 -1.50 8.25 -6.42
N GLU A 303 -1.64 8.33 -5.09
CA GLU A 303 -2.57 9.24 -4.41
C GLU A 303 -2.22 10.70 -4.73
N ALA A 304 -0.93 11.06 -4.65
CA ALA A 304 -0.43 12.37 -5.00
C ALA A 304 -0.71 12.70 -6.49
N MET A 305 -0.41 11.77 -7.39
CA MET A 305 -0.69 11.90 -8.82
C MET A 305 -2.18 12.03 -9.13
N ALA A 306 -3.04 11.26 -8.45
CA ALA A 306 -4.49 11.33 -8.60
C ALA A 306 -5.08 12.66 -8.15
N CYS A 307 -4.46 13.31 -7.16
CA CYS A 307 -4.82 14.66 -6.69
C CYS A 307 -4.15 15.79 -7.47
N GLY A 308 -3.20 15.47 -8.37
CA GLY A 308 -2.52 16.46 -9.20
C GLY A 308 -1.29 17.09 -8.56
N ALA A 309 -0.64 16.48 -7.58
CA ALA A 309 0.67 16.92 -7.11
C ALA A 309 1.76 16.57 -8.13
N PRO A 310 2.74 17.46 -8.42
CA PRO A 310 3.98 17.06 -9.05
C PRO A 310 4.78 16.17 -8.06
N VAL A 311 5.48 15.15 -8.59
CA VAL A 311 6.11 14.13 -7.77
C VAL A 311 7.60 14.06 -7.97
N VAL A 312 8.35 14.04 -6.85
CA VAL A 312 9.77 13.66 -6.79
C VAL A 312 9.86 12.40 -5.93
N SER A 313 10.43 11.33 -6.44
CA SER A 313 10.46 10.04 -5.76
C SER A 313 11.83 9.38 -5.86
N SER A 314 12.11 8.45 -4.94
CA SER A 314 13.29 7.61 -5.12
C SER A 314 13.10 6.66 -6.31
N ASN A 315 14.21 6.23 -6.89
CA ASN A 315 14.26 5.19 -7.92
C ASN A 315 14.36 3.78 -7.32
N ALA A 316 14.07 3.63 -6.04
CA ALA A 316 14.19 2.38 -5.30
C ALA A 316 12.92 1.51 -5.38
N GLY A 317 13.11 0.19 -5.28
CA GLY A 317 11.99 -0.77 -5.25
C GLY A 317 11.11 -0.69 -6.51
N PRO A 318 9.76 -0.68 -6.35
CA PRO A 318 8.82 -0.58 -7.45
C PRO A 318 8.50 0.86 -7.89
N LEU A 319 9.07 1.87 -7.23
CA LEU A 319 8.70 3.27 -7.50
C LEU A 319 8.91 3.69 -8.96
N PRO A 320 10.01 3.26 -9.66
CA PRO A 320 10.14 3.51 -11.10
C PRO A 320 9.03 2.83 -11.94
N GLU A 321 8.65 1.60 -11.56
CA GLU A 321 7.57 0.87 -12.21
C GLU A 321 6.24 1.63 -12.06
N VAL A 322 5.94 2.11 -10.85
CA VAL A 322 4.67 2.78 -10.54
C VAL A 322 4.64 4.21 -11.08
N ALA A 323 5.73 4.94 -11.01
CA ALA A 323 5.82 6.32 -11.48
C ALA A 323 5.83 6.44 -13.02
N GLY A 324 6.50 5.53 -13.72
CA GLY A 324 6.79 5.68 -15.13
C GLY A 324 7.57 6.98 -15.39
N ASP A 325 7.11 7.79 -16.32
CA ASP A 325 7.65 9.10 -16.66
C ASP A 325 6.95 10.29 -15.96
N ALA A 326 6.11 10.00 -14.98
CA ALA A 326 5.27 10.98 -14.29
C ALA A 326 5.89 11.53 -12.99
N ALA A 327 7.15 11.22 -12.70
CA ALA A 327 7.89 11.72 -11.55
C ALA A 327 9.37 11.98 -11.90
N VAL A 328 10.00 12.87 -11.14
CA VAL A 328 11.47 12.96 -11.10
C VAL A 328 11.95 11.85 -10.18
N LEU A 329 12.82 10.96 -10.69
CA LEU A 329 13.32 9.79 -9.96
C LEU A 329 14.79 9.98 -9.60
N LEU A 330 15.13 9.84 -8.32
CA LEU A 330 16.47 10.06 -7.77
C LEU A 330 16.94 8.87 -6.92
N ALA A 331 18.25 8.69 -6.85
CA ALA A 331 18.85 7.78 -5.86
C ALA A 331 18.61 8.30 -4.44
N PRO A 332 18.29 7.42 -3.46
CA PRO A 332 17.88 7.85 -2.13
C PRO A 332 19.05 8.14 -1.17
N GLU A 333 20.21 8.56 -1.68
CA GLU A 333 21.44 8.76 -0.89
C GLU A 333 22.01 10.19 -0.96
N ASP A 334 21.64 11.00 -1.95
CA ASP A 334 22.24 12.34 -2.19
C ASP A 334 21.29 13.49 -1.86
N PRO A 335 21.38 14.10 -0.67
CA PRO A 335 20.52 15.23 -0.29
C PRO A 335 20.64 16.45 -1.22
N ALA A 336 21.80 16.68 -1.84
CA ALA A 336 21.99 17.82 -2.71
C ALA A 336 21.23 17.65 -4.05
N ALA A 337 21.25 16.45 -4.62
CA ALA A 337 20.46 16.12 -5.80
C ALA A 337 18.95 16.27 -5.53
N TRP A 338 18.49 15.84 -4.34
CA TRP A 338 17.09 16.04 -3.94
C TRP A 338 16.74 17.50 -3.75
N ALA A 339 17.61 18.31 -3.14
CA ALA A 339 17.38 19.75 -2.97
C ALA A 339 17.28 20.46 -4.35
N SER A 340 18.16 20.11 -5.30
CA SER A 340 18.13 20.65 -6.65
C SER A 340 16.83 20.30 -7.38
N ALA A 341 16.45 19.02 -7.39
CA ALA A 341 15.22 18.59 -8.06
C ALA A 341 13.95 19.21 -7.44
N LEU A 342 13.92 19.39 -6.12
CA LEU A 342 12.82 20.09 -5.45
C LEU A 342 12.77 21.56 -5.85
N LEU A 343 13.92 22.22 -5.96
CA LEU A 343 14.02 23.61 -6.42
C LEU A 343 13.53 23.75 -7.87
N ASP A 344 13.96 22.84 -8.76
CA ASP A 344 13.55 22.85 -10.17
C ASP A 344 12.03 22.72 -10.30
N VAL A 345 11.41 21.76 -9.59
CA VAL A 345 9.95 21.55 -9.62
C VAL A 345 9.19 22.75 -9.03
N LEU A 346 9.73 23.40 -8.00
CA LEU A 346 9.09 24.56 -7.36
C LEU A 346 9.26 25.86 -8.15
N SER A 347 10.30 25.98 -9.00
CA SER A 347 10.66 27.19 -9.72
C SER A 347 10.30 27.16 -11.19
N ASP A 348 10.08 25.98 -11.79
CA ASP A 348 9.70 25.78 -13.18
C ASP A 348 8.24 25.36 -13.29
N ASP A 349 7.37 26.32 -13.60
CA ASP A 349 5.93 26.10 -13.78
C ASP A 349 5.64 25.11 -14.94
N GLY A 350 6.49 25.11 -15.98
CA GLY A 350 6.36 24.21 -17.13
C GLY A 350 6.63 22.77 -16.73
N LEU A 351 7.72 22.52 -15.99
CA LEU A 351 8.04 21.19 -15.45
C LEU A 351 6.95 20.71 -14.49
N SER A 352 6.52 21.58 -13.56
CA SER A 352 5.45 21.27 -12.62
C SER A 352 4.14 20.90 -13.32
N ALA A 353 3.72 21.67 -14.31
CA ALA A 353 2.52 21.42 -15.10
C ALA A 353 2.60 20.09 -15.88
N GLU A 354 3.75 19.79 -16.48
CA GLU A 354 3.96 18.54 -17.21
C GLU A 354 3.94 17.33 -16.29
N LEU A 355 4.59 17.38 -15.11
CA LEU A 355 4.53 16.32 -14.11
C LEU A 355 3.10 16.08 -13.62
N ARG A 356 2.30 17.13 -13.39
CA ARG A 356 0.88 17.02 -13.05
C ARG A 356 0.08 16.32 -14.14
N ARG A 357 0.26 16.73 -15.39
CA ARG A 357 -0.42 16.15 -16.56
C ARG A 357 -0.11 14.65 -16.70
N ARG A 358 1.18 14.28 -16.64
CA ARG A 358 1.62 12.88 -16.69
C ARG A 358 1.10 12.11 -15.48
N GLY A 359 1.15 12.70 -14.28
CA GLY A 359 0.65 12.11 -13.03
C GLY A 359 -0.80 11.70 -13.13
N PHE A 360 -1.69 12.57 -13.61
CA PHE A 360 -3.09 12.24 -13.84
C PHE A 360 -3.29 11.06 -14.81
N ALA A 361 -2.56 11.06 -15.92
CA ALA A 361 -2.64 9.97 -16.88
C ALA A 361 -2.13 8.65 -16.26
N ARG A 362 -1.05 8.74 -15.48
CA ARG A 362 -0.46 7.58 -14.80
C ARG A 362 -1.39 7.00 -13.74
N ALA A 363 -1.96 7.82 -12.86
CA ALA A 363 -2.90 7.38 -11.83
C ALA A 363 -4.13 6.69 -12.44
N LYS A 364 -4.67 7.19 -13.56
CA LYS A 364 -5.79 6.58 -14.29
C LYS A 364 -5.47 5.21 -14.90
N SER A 365 -4.20 4.87 -15.11
CA SER A 365 -3.82 3.55 -15.63
C SER A 365 -3.97 2.42 -14.60
N TYR A 366 -4.15 2.77 -13.32
CA TYR A 366 -4.40 1.86 -12.21
C TYR A 366 -5.83 2.00 -11.74
N SER A 367 -6.51 0.87 -11.46
CA SER A 367 -7.85 0.91 -10.83
C SER A 367 -8.10 -0.35 -10.01
N TRP A 368 -8.91 -0.21 -8.97
CA TRP A 368 -9.33 -1.35 -8.14
C TRP A 368 -10.21 -2.32 -8.88
N GLU A 369 -10.95 -1.88 -9.91
CA GLU A 369 -11.68 -2.77 -10.81
C GLU A 369 -10.73 -3.70 -11.57
N ARG A 370 -9.64 -3.16 -12.16
CA ARG A 370 -8.61 -3.98 -12.82
C ARG A 370 -7.93 -4.93 -11.84
N ALA A 371 -7.60 -4.45 -10.64
CA ALA A 371 -7.04 -5.29 -9.58
C ALA A 371 -7.98 -6.45 -9.20
N ALA A 372 -9.27 -6.17 -9.06
CA ALA A 372 -10.29 -7.17 -8.74
C ALA A 372 -10.46 -8.19 -9.89
N LEU A 373 -10.54 -7.73 -11.15
CA LEU A 373 -10.62 -8.61 -12.31
C LEU A 373 -9.39 -9.52 -12.42
N ALA A 374 -8.19 -8.96 -12.29
CA ALA A 374 -6.95 -9.75 -12.31
C ALA A 374 -6.89 -10.75 -11.15
N THR A 375 -7.29 -10.34 -9.94
CA THR A 375 -7.35 -11.22 -8.77
C THR A 375 -8.33 -12.36 -8.98
N ARG A 376 -9.50 -12.11 -9.59
CA ARG A 376 -10.47 -13.15 -9.92
C ARG A 376 -9.91 -14.18 -10.90
N GLU A 377 -9.11 -13.77 -11.88
CA GLU A 377 -8.42 -14.72 -12.77
C GLU A 377 -7.40 -15.58 -11.99
N VAL A 378 -6.67 -15.00 -11.03
CA VAL A 378 -5.78 -15.76 -10.15
C VAL A 378 -6.55 -16.81 -9.35
N TYR A 379 -7.78 -16.50 -8.87
CA TYR A 379 -8.62 -17.50 -8.20
C TYR A 379 -9.02 -18.65 -9.11
N ARG A 380 -9.41 -18.36 -10.37
CA ARG A 380 -9.73 -19.39 -11.35
C ARG A 380 -8.55 -20.32 -11.61
N GLU A 381 -7.36 -19.75 -11.81
CA GLU A 381 -6.13 -20.51 -11.96
C GLU A 381 -5.80 -21.37 -10.72
N ALA A 382 -6.01 -20.82 -9.51
CA ALA A 382 -5.74 -21.55 -8.28
C ALA A 382 -6.71 -22.71 -8.06
N LEU A 383 -7.98 -22.57 -8.48
CA LEU A 383 -8.98 -23.61 -8.37
C LEU A 383 -8.76 -24.77 -9.36
N LEU A 384 -8.06 -24.51 -10.47
CA LEU A 384 -7.73 -25.50 -11.50
C LEU A 384 -6.39 -26.21 -11.23
N ALA A 385 -5.52 -25.65 -10.36
CA ALA A 385 -4.23 -26.20 -9.99
C ALA A 385 -4.36 -27.40 -9.04
#